data_e9126b2f85db235c273b22cce8ede7b2
#
_entry.id   e9126b2f85db235c273b22cce8ede7b2
#
_cell.length_a   1.000
_cell.length_b   1.000
_cell.length_c   1.000
_cell.angle_alpha   90.00
_cell.angle_beta   90.00
_cell.angle_gamma   90.00
#
_symmetry.space_group_name_H-M   'P 1'
#
loop_
_entity.id
_entity.type
_entity.pdbx_description
1 polymer ?
#
loop_
_entity_poly.entity_id
_entity_poly.type
_entity_poly.pdbx_seq_one_letter_code
_entity_poly.pdbx_strand_id
1 'polypeptide(L)'
;MNEILFKVQAFLDRANRETVELSDELLDEFAASCRAALKKQFNDKRNERFTIRMSNIGRPLCQLQMEAAGTDAEVPSYSHKMKMLIGDMIESAAVVIMKAAGIKVEAESQPVSLDVAGVTINGTYDVKIDGKIYDIKSASPYSFSHKFGEGGFSNLLADDSFGYVAQGFGYAEADNGKFAGWIAVDKVSGEWSVCDVPDGPEYESARRSALDKIRANVTALTQNEPFSRCFTDIDEVYYNKTTGHKILP
;
A
#
# COMPACT_ATOMS: atom_id res chain seq x y z
N MET A 1 -18.22 -10.11 9.86
CA MET A 1 -17.93 -8.71 9.46
C MET A 1 -16.75 -8.27 10.31
N ASN A 2 -15.73 -7.70 9.70
CA ASN A 2 -14.54 -7.23 10.43
C ASN A 2 -14.94 -6.10 11.40
N GLU A 3 -14.37 -6.09 12.62
CA GLU A 3 -14.73 -5.13 13.67
C GLU A 3 -14.38 -3.69 13.30
N ILE A 4 -13.26 -3.47 12.61
CA ILE A 4 -12.86 -2.14 12.13
C ILE A 4 -13.93 -1.61 11.19
N LEU A 5 -14.31 -2.41 10.19
CA LEU A 5 -15.32 -2.02 9.20
C LEU A 5 -16.66 -1.70 9.86
N PHE A 6 -17.09 -2.53 10.79
CA PHE A 6 -18.35 -2.32 11.52
C PHE A 6 -18.35 -0.99 12.30
N LYS A 7 -17.29 -0.71 13.06
CA LYS A 7 -17.17 0.53 13.84
C LYS A 7 -17.14 1.77 12.94
N VAL A 8 -16.38 1.73 11.85
CA VAL A 8 -16.30 2.85 10.89
C VAL A 8 -17.65 3.10 10.24
N GLN A 9 -18.33 2.07 9.76
CA GLN A 9 -19.65 2.20 9.15
C GLN A 9 -20.67 2.75 10.15
N ALA A 10 -20.71 2.23 11.37
CA ALA A 10 -21.62 2.72 12.42
C ALA A 10 -21.36 4.19 12.77
N PHE A 11 -20.08 4.62 12.80
CA PHE A 11 -19.72 6.02 13.03
C PHE A 11 -20.20 6.92 11.89
N LEU A 12 -19.92 6.55 10.64
CA LEU A 12 -20.30 7.32 9.46
C LEU A 12 -21.83 7.39 9.29
N ASP A 13 -22.52 6.27 9.53
CA ASP A 13 -23.99 6.24 9.53
C ASP A 13 -24.61 7.15 10.60
N ARG A 14 -23.99 7.21 11.76
CA ARG A 14 -24.40 8.15 12.80
C ARG A 14 -24.17 9.59 12.36
N ALA A 15 -23.02 9.90 11.80
CA ALA A 15 -22.68 11.23 11.31
C ALA A 15 -23.59 11.72 10.18
N ASN A 16 -24.22 10.82 9.41
CA ASN A 16 -25.24 11.15 8.42
C ASN A 16 -26.59 11.55 9.04
N ARG A 17 -26.84 11.19 10.29
CA ARG A 17 -28.15 11.39 10.95
C ARG A 17 -28.14 12.47 12.02
N GLU A 18 -26.98 12.70 12.61
CA GLU A 18 -26.79 13.66 13.70
C GLU A 18 -25.43 14.36 13.58
N THR A 19 -25.30 15.49 14.24
CA THR A 19 -24.00 16.17 14.35
C THR A 19 -23.06 15.32 15.23
N VAL A 20 -21.90 14.97 14.70
CA VAL A 20 -20.83 14.32 15.45
C VAL A 20 -19.68 15.31 15.56
N GLU A 21 -19.33 15.66 16.79
CA GLU A 21 -18.21 16.57 17.06
C GLU A 21 -16.90 15.77 17.08
N LEU A 22 -15.94 16.18 16.27
CA LEU A 22 -14.57 15.70 16.33
C LEU A 22 -13.78 16.57 17.30
N SER A 23 -12.90 15.97 18.08
CA SER A 23 -12.05 16.73 18.97
C SER A 23 -11.04 17.59 18.22
N ASP A 24 -10.63 18.72 18.81
CA ASP A 24 -9.62 19.59 18.22
C ASP A 24 -8.30 18.85 17.96
N GLU A 25 -7.93 17.89 18.81
CA GLU A 25 -6.73 17.07 18.64
C GLU A 25 -6.78 16.24 17.35
N LEU A 26 -7.93 15.64 17.02
CA LEU A 26 -8.10 14.89 15.78
C LEU A 26 -8.09 15.79 14.55
N LEU A 27 -8.66 16.98 14.66
CA LEU A 27 -8.66 17.98 13.59
C LEU A 27 -7.25 18.52 13.33
N ASP A 28 -6.49 18.83 14.38
CA ASP A 28 -5.11 19.28 14.29
C ASP A 28 -4.19 18.18 13.73
N GLU A 29 -4.38 16.93 14.14
CA GLU A 29 -3.68 15.77 13.61
C GLU A 29 -3.92 15.62 12.09
N PHE A 30 -5.17 15.70 11.66
CA PHE A 30 -5.51 15.65 10.23
C PHE A 30 -4.85 16.81 9.45
N ALA A 31 -4.92 18.01 9.97
CA ALA A 31 -4.33 19.18 9.35
C ALA A 31 -2.79 19.05 9.22
N ALA A 32 -2.13 18.52 10.26
CA ALA A 32 -0.69 18.28 10.25
C ALA A 32 -0.31 17.22 9.21
N SER A 33 -1.08 16.13 9.12
CA SER A 33 -0.86 15.05 8.16
C SER A 33 -1.07 15.52 6.72
N CYS A 34 -2.12 16.29 6.44
CA CYS A 34 -2.35 16.91 5.12
C CYS A 34 -1.20 17.85 4.72
N ARG A 35 -0.70 18.66 5.67
CA ARG A 35 0.47 19.51 5.44
C ARG A 35 1.72 18.71 5.11
N ALA A 36 1.95 17.61 5.83
CA ALA A 36 3.07 16.70 5.57
C ALA A 36 2.96 16.05 4.18
N ALA A 37 1.75 15.61 3.78
CA ALA A 37 1.48 15.06 2.47
C ALA A 37 1.80 16.05 1.34
N LEU A 38 1.38 17.31 1.47
CA LEU A 38 1.71 18.36 0.51
C LEU A 38 3.23 18.58 0.40
N LYS A 39 3.93 18.66 1.54
CA LYS A 39 5.39 18.80 1.54
C LYS A 39 6.06 17.61 0.85
N LYS A 40 5.69 16.37 1.22
CA LYS A 40 6.20 15.12 0.61
C LYS A 40 6.03 15.12 -0.91
N GLN A 41 4.89 15.57 -1.43
CA GLN A 41 4.61 15.53 -2.87
C GLN A 41 5.27 16.66 -3.66
N PHE A 42 5.47 17.85 -3.07
CA PHE A 42 5.89 19.04 -3.81
C PHE A 42 7.24 19.60 -3.38
N ASN A 43 7.60 19.52 -2.11
CA ASN A 43 8.83 20.13 -1.60
C ASN A 43 10.00 19.15 -1.55
N ASP A 44 9.71 17.86 -1.32
CA ASP A 44 10.77 16.87 -1.22
C ASP A 44 11.29 16.50 -2.61
N LYS A 45 12.59 16.70 -2.81
CA LYS A 45 13.27 16.19 -4.02
C LYS A 45 13.27 14.68 -3.95
N ARG A 46 12.64 14.03 -4.93
CA ARG A 46 12.80 12.60 -5.10
C ARG A 46 14.27 12.30 -5.39
N ASN A 47 14.84 11.36 -4.66
CA ASN A 47 16.12 10.79 -5.02
C ASN A 47 16.00 10.20 -6.42
N GLU A 48 16.78 10.69 -7.37
CA GLU A 48 16.79 10.19 -8.76
C GLU A 48 17.38 8.76 -8.83
N ARG A 49 18.11 8.36 -7.78
CA ARG A 49 18.69 7.01 -7.71
C ARG A 49 17.72 6.01 -7.12
N PHE A 50 17.66 4.85 -7.76
CA PHE A 50 16.94 3.71 -7.24
C PHE A 50 17.42 3.36 -5.81
N THR A 51 16.47 3.08 -4.94
CA THR A 51 16.74 2.65 -3.57
C THR A 51 15.80 1.50 -3.23
N ILE A 52 16.35 0.42 -2.69
CA ILE A 52 15.57 -0.70 -2.16
C ILE A 52 14.82 -0.21 -0.93
N ARG A 53 13.50 -0.35 -0.94
CA ARG A 53 12.60 0.05 0.15
C ARG A 53 11.53 -1.01 0.34
N MET A 54 10.94 -1.08 1.53
CA MET A 54 9.86 -2.03 1.81
C MET A 54 8.69 -1.88 0.82
N SER A 55 8.38 -0.66 0.40
CA SER A 55 7.29 -0.36 -0.52
C SER A 55 7.53 -0.76 -1.99
N ASN A 56 8.75 -1.14 -2.37
CA ASN A 56 9.03 -1.58 -3.75
C ASN A 56 9.60 -2.99 -3.86
N ILE A 57 10.22 -3.52 -2.80
CA ILE A 57 10.98 -4.78 -2.88
C ILE A 57 10.14 -6.00 -3.25
N GLY A 58 8.83 -5.94 -3.05
CA GLY A 58 7.89 -6.99 -3.42
C GLY A 58 7.48 -7.01 -4.90
N ARG A 59 7.91 -6.04 -5.70
CA ARG A 59 7.59 -5.98 -7.14
C ARG A 59 8.28 -7.10 -7.93
N PRO A 60 7.87 -7.35 -9.18
CA PRO A 60 8.60 -8.26 -10.07
C PRO A 60 10.08 -7.87 -10.19
N LEU A 61 10.97 -8.88 -10.13
CA LEU A 61 12.41 -8.64 -10.13
C LEU A 61 12.88 -7.85 -11.38
N CYS A 62 12.35 -8.18 -12.56
CA CYS A 62 12.76 -7.50 -13.78
C CYS A 62 12.41 -6.00 -13.76
N GLN A 63 11.29 -5.61 -13.14
CA GLN A 63 10.94 -4.20 -12.95
C GLN A 63 11.95 -3.52 -12.02
N LEU A 64 12.30 -4.16 -10.91
CA LEU A 64 13.31 -3.64 -9.98
C LEU A 64 14.69 -3.50 -10.64
N GLN A 65 15.08 -4.47 -11.46
CA GLN A 65 16.34 -4.42 -12.21
C GLN A 65 16.35 -3.27 -13.23
N MET A 66 15.25 -3.04 -13.93
CA MET A 66 15.12 -1.90 -14.86
C MET A 66 15.20 -0.56 -14.13
N GLU A 67 14.47 -0.44 -13.00
CA GLU A 67 14.54 0.76 -12.16
C GLU A 67 15.96 1.01 -11.62
N ALA A 68 16.65 -0.05 -11.17
CA ALA A 68 18.02 0.02 -10.67
C ALA A 68 19.04 0.38 -11.76
N ALA A 69 18.84 -0.10 -12.99
CA ALA A 69 19.67 0.23 -14.13
C ALA A 69 19.42 1.66 -14.66
N GLY A 70 18.42 2.37 -14.13
CA GLY A 70 18.05 3.70 -14.63
C GLY A 70 17.47 3.66 -16.04
N THR A 71 16.82 2.56 -16.41
CA THR A 71 16.14 2.46 -17.71
C THR A 71 15.11 3.56 -17.85
N ASP A 72 15.08 4.20 -19.01
CA ASP A 72 14.13 5.27 -19.31
C ASP A 72 12.70 4.78 -19.08
N ALA A 73 12.04 5.44 -18.15
CA ALA A 73 10.62 5.21 -17.87
C ALA A 73 9.78 6.32 -18.51
N GLU A 74 8.54 5.99 -18.82
CA GLU A 74 7.58 6.99 -19.25
C GLU A 74 7.46 8.10 -18.18
N VAL A 75 7.55 9.35 -18.60
CA VAL A 75 7.37 10.48 -17.70
C VAL A 75 5.94 10.47 -17.16
N PRO A 76 5.76 10.36 -15.84
CA PRO A 76 4.42 10.33 -15.27
C PRO A 76 3.60 11.55 -15.68
N SER A 77 2.34 11.34 -16.07
CA SER A 77 1.44 12.45 -16.40
C SER A 77 1.26 13.41 -15.21
N TYR A 78 0.87 14.67 -15.48
CA TYR A 78 0.60 15.65 -14.42
C TYR A 78 -0.40 15.14 -13.36
N SER A 79 -1.35 14.31 -13.77
CA SER A 79 -2.36 13.72 -12.88
C SER A 79 -1.77 12.72 -11.87
N HIS A 80 -0.57 12.19 -12.12
CA HIS A 80 0.09 11.27 -11.20
C HIS A 80 0.35 11.91 -9.83
N LYS A 81 0.82 13.16 -9.81
CA LYS A 81 1.03 13.91 -8.56
C LYS A 81 -0.26 14.05 -7.75
N MET A 82 -1.38 14.35 -8.43
CA MET A 82 -2.68 14.46 -7.76
C MET A 82 -3.15 13.10 -7.23
N LYS A 83 -2.93 12.01 -7.97
CA LYS A 83 -3.27 10.67 -7.49
C LYS A 83 -2.51 10.30 -6.22
N MET A 84 -1.22 10.64 -6.17
CA MET A 84 -0.39 10.40 -4.98
C MET A 84 -0.84 11.24 -3.79
N LEU A 85 -1.10 12.55 -4.00
CA LEU A 85 -1.60 13.44 -2.95
C LEU A 85 -2.97 12.98 -2.41
N ILE A 86 -3.90 12.62 -3.29
CA ILE A 86 -5.22 12.09 -2.89
C ILE A 86 -5.04 10.81 -2.06
N GLY A 87 -4.09 9.94 -2.43
CA GLY A 87 -3.75 8.75 -1.66
C GLY A 87 -3.32 9.09 -0.23
N ASP A 88 -2.33 9.96 -0.09
CA ASP A 88 -1.82 10.39 1.22
C ASP A 88 -2.94 11.07 2.08
N MET A 89 -3.85 11.85 1.44
CA MET A 89 -4.97 12.49 2.15
C MET A 89 -6.04 11.51 2.60
N ILE A 90 -6.35 10.49 1.78
CA ILE A 90 -7.30 9.43 2.15
C ILE A 90 -6.76 8.60 3.30
N GLU A 91 -5.46 8.27 3.29
CA GLU A 91 -4.79 7.59 4.39
C GLU A 91 -4.94 8.37 5.69
N SER A 92 -4.61 9.68 5.67
CA SER A 92 -4.76 10.56 6.82
C SER A 92 -6.22 10.65 7.32
N ALA A 93 -7.19 10.77 6.40
CA ALA A 93 -8.61 10.80 6.75
C ALA A 93 -9.07 9.47 7.36
N ALA A 94 -8.58 8.34 6.82
CA ALA A 94 -8.93 7.02 7.32
C ALA A 94 -8.48 6.82 8.77
N VAL A 95 -7.27 7.26 9.12
CA VAL A 95 -6.76 7.19 10.50
C VAL A 95 -7.65 7.99 11.45
N VAL A 96 -7.97 9.24 11.10
CA VAL A 96 -8.81 10.11 11.94
C VAL A 96 -10.23 9.54 12.10
N ILE A 97 -10.83 9.03 11.01
CA ILE A 97 -12.17 8.41 11.07
C ILE A 97 -12.14 7.16 11.93
N MET A 98 -11.13 6.31 11.85
CA MET A 98 -10.99 5.14 12.71
C MET A 98 -10.90 5.53 14.18
N LYS A 99 -10.09 6.52 14.53
CA LYS A 99 -9.97 7.04 15.89
C LYS A 99 -11.32 7.61 16.39
N ALA A 100 -12.01 8.41 15.56
CA ALA A 100 -13.33 8.96 15.87
C ALA A 100 -14.41 7.86 16.03
N ALA A 101 -14.27 6.75 15.33
CA ALA A 101 -15.12 5.56 15.48
C ALA A 101 -14.78 4.72 16.73
N GLY A 102 -13.83 5.17 17.57
CA GLY A 102 -13.42 4.49 18.79
C GLY A 102 -12.50 3.28 18.57
N ILE A 103 -11.81 3.26 17.44
CA ILE A 103 -10.75 2.26 17.19
C ILE A 103 -9.45 2.77 17.82
N LYS A 104 -8.83 1.95 18.66
CA LYS A 104 -7.56 2.27 19.28
C LYS A 104 -6.44 2.02 18.27
N VAL A 105 -5.95 3.09 17.65
CA VAL A 105 -4.73 3.06 16.83
C VAL A 105 -3.53 3.16 17.77
N GLU A 106 -2.72 2.11 17.87
CA GLU A 106 -1.59 2.01 18.80
C GLU A 106 -0.34 2.68 18.26
N ALA A 107 -0.14 2.63 16.94
CA ALA A 107 0.91 3.32 16.23
C ALA A 107 0.44 3.70 14.82
N GLU A 108 0.99 4.76 14.30
CA GLU A 108 0.72 5.27 12.95
C GLU A 108 1.99 5.82 12.32
N SER A 109 2.10 5.67 11.01
CA SER A 109 3.26 6.10 10.21
C SER A 109 4.60 5.72 10.87
N GLN A 110 4.66 4.46 11.38
CA GLN A 110 5.80 4.00 12.19
C GLN A 110 6.94 3.54 11.29
N PRO A 111 8.13 4.16 11.36
CA PRO A 111 9.29 3.70 10.62
C PRO A 111 9.81 2.37 11.17
N VAL A 112 10.19 1.48 10.26
CA VAL A 112 10.75 0.16 10.56
C VAL A 112 11.90 -0.15 9.61
N SER A 113 12.77 -1.07 10.03
CA SER A 113 13.92 -1.52 9.25
C SER A 113 14.03 -3.03 9.31
N LEU A 114 14.32 -3.66 8.19
CA LEU A 114 14.51 -5.11 8.05
C LEU A 114 15.87 -5.40 7.42
N ASP A 115 16.70 -6.18 8.09
CA ASP A 115 17.98 -6.62 7.54
C ASP A 115 17.81 -7.92 6.74
N VAL A 116 18.10 -7.87 5.46
CA VAL A 116 17.99 -9.01 4.56
C VAL A 116 19.23 -9.09 3.67
N ALA A 117 19.88 -10.24 3.66
CA ALA A 117 21.07 -10.50 2.82
C ALA A 117 22.15 -9.40 2.90
N GLY A 118 22.36 -8.84 4.09
CA GLY A 118 23.35 -7.78 4.34
C GLY A 118 22.92 -6.37 3.93
N VAL A 119 21.65 -6.18 3.58
CA VAL A 119 21.06 -4.88 3.24
C VAL A 119 19.97 -4.53 4.24
N THR A 120 20.01 -3.31 4.77
CA THR A 120 18.92 -2.76 5.58
C THR A 120 17.87 -2.13 4.69
N ILE A 121 16.66 -2.69 4.72
CA ILE A 121 15.48 -2.19 3.99
C ILE A 121 14.64 -1.36 4.92
N ASN A 122 14.48 -0.09 4.61
CA ASN A 122 13.66 0.83 5.39
C ASN A 122 12.23 0.90 4.83
N GLY A 123 11.28 1.13 5.72
CA GLY A 123 9.89 1.35 5.38
C GLY A 123 9.15 2.05 6.51
N THR A 124 7.89 2.36 6.26
CA THR A 124 6.98 2.95 7.24
C THR A 124 5.65 2.26 7.06
N TYR A 125 5.14 1.59 8.09
CA TYR A 125 3.78 1.04 8.01
C TYR A 125 2.75 2.08 8.46
N ASP A 126 1.52 1.91 7.98
CA ASP A 126 0.50 2.94 8.14
C ASP A 126 -0.08 2.93 9.56
N VAL A 127 -0.61 1.79 10.02
CA VAL A 127 -1.24 1.70 11.36
C VAL A 127 -1.02 0.35 12.04
N LYS A 128 -1.05 0.39 13.39
CA LYS A 128 -1.09 -0.79 14.25
C LYS A 128 -2.36 -0.74 15.11
N ILE A 129 -3.17 -1.78 15.05
CA ILE A 129 -4.45 -1.92 15.75
C ILE A 129 -4.48 -3.31 16.40
N ASP A 130 -4.74 -3.38 17.69
CA ASP A 130 -4.74 -4.63 18.49
C ASP A 130 -3.47 -5.47 18.26
N GLY A 131 -2.31 -4.83 18.28
CA GLY A 131 -1.00 -5.44 18.09
C GLY A 131 -0.71 -5.93 16.66
N LYS A 132 -1.59 -5.66 15.69
CA LYS A 132 -1.47 -6.11 14.30
C LYS A 132 -1.31 -4.93 13.36
N ILE A 133 -0.48 -5.12 12.34
CA ILE A 133 -0.20 -4.11 11.33
C ILE A 133 -1.23 -4.21 10.20
N TYR A 134 -1.77 -3.07 9.82
CA TYR A 134 -2.59 -2.88 8.62
C TYR A 134 -1.94 -1.85 7.71
N ASP A 135 -2.12 -2.04 6.41
CA ASP A 135 -1.69 -1.12 5.38
C ASP A 135 -2.94 -0.47 4.75
N ILE A 136 -2.97 0.87 4.70
CA ILE A 136 -4.12 1.62 4.21
C ILE A 136 -3.97 1.89 2.71
N LYS A 137 -5.01 1.61 1.94
CA LYS A 137 -4.99 1.79 0.49
C LYS A 137 -6.14 2.67 0.00
N SER A 138 -5.82 3.74 -0.71
CA SER A 138 -6.79 4.43 -1.54
C SER A 138 -6.92 3.70 -2.88
N ALA A 139 -8.04 3.05 -3.11
CA ALA A 139 -8.25 2.18 -4.25
C ALA A 139 -9.08 2.83 -5.36
N SER A 140 -8.83 2.46 -6.61
CA SER A 140 -9.81 2.68 -7.68
C SER A 140 -10.96 1.68 -7.54
N PRO A 141 -12.16 1.92 -8.10
CA PRO A 141 -13.27 0.96 -8.02
C PRO A 141 -12.87 -0.45 -8.46
N TYR A 142 -12.07 -0.56 -9.52
CA TYR A 142 -11.55 -1.85 -9.97
C TYR A 142 -10.66 -2.53 -8.91
N SER A 143 -9.66 -1.81 -8.39
CA SER A 143 -8.76 -2.36 -7.37
C SER A 143 -9.50 -2.64 -6.05
N PHE A 144 -10.47 -1.81 -5.70
CA PHE A 144 -11.30 -1.99 -4.51
C PHE A 144 -12.05 -3.31 -4.56
N SER A 145 -12.76 -3.57 -5.65
CA SER A 145 -13.55 -4.81 -5.78
C SER A 145 -12.69 -6.05 -6.01
N HIS A 146 -11.61 -5.97 -6.82
CA HIS A 146 -10.84 -7.15 -7.22
C HIS A 146 -9.69 -7.49 -6.29
N LYS A 147 -9.05 -6.49 -5.67
CA LYS A 147 -7.88 -6.71 -4.80
C LYS A 147 -8.20 -6.66 -3.31
N PHE A 148 -9.20 -5.88 -2.92
CA PHE A 148 -9.53 -5.65 -1.51
C PHE A 148 -10.96 -6.01 -1.12
N GLY A 149 -11.77 -6.46 -2.08
CA GLY A 149 -13.12 -6.96 -1.85
C GLY A 149 -13.15 -8.43 -1.44
N GLU A 150 -14.28 -9.08 -1.69
CA GLU A 150 -14.44 -10.51 -1.41
C GLU A 150 -13.41 -11.34 -2.18
N GLY A 151 -12.70 -12.23 -1.47
CA GLY A 151 -11.60 -13.02 -2.04
C GLY A 151 -10.31 -12.23 -2.30
N GLY A 152 -10.22 -10.97 -1.86
CA GLY A 152 -9.11 -10.06 -2.17
C GLY A 152 -7.74 -10.62 -1.82
N PHE A 153 -7.57 -11.27 -0.67
CA PHE A 153 -6.29 -11.88 -0.31
C PHE A 153 -5.83 -12.95 -1.31
N SER A 154 -6.74 -13.85 -1.72
CA SER A 154 -6.43 -14.86 -2.74
C SER A 154 -6.09 -14.23 -4.08
N ASN A 155 -6.79 -13.16 -4.46
CA ASN A 155 -6.51 -12.42 -5.68
C ASN A 155 -5.14 -11.74 -5.62
N LEU A 156 -4.77 -11.16 -4.47
CA LEU A 156 -3.44 -10.57 -4.26
C LEU A 156 -2.34 -11.63 -4.30
N LEU A 157 -2.57 -12.83 -3.75
CA LEU A 157 -1.61 -13.93 -3.86
C LEU A 157 -1.40 -14.38 -5.31
N ALA A 158 -2.45 -14.34 -6.13
CA ALA A 158 -2.39 -14.75 -7.53
C ALA A 158 -1.77 -13.68 -8.45
N ASP A 159 -2.03 -12.40 -8.19
CA ASP A 159 -1.52 -11.26 -8.98
C ASP A 159 -1.18 -10.06 -8.08
N ASP A 160 0.04 -10.04 -7.58
CA ASP A 160 0.60 -8.94 -6.78
C ASP A 160 1.71 -8.20 -7.54
N SER A 161 1.34 -7.57 -8.64
CA SER A 161 2.25 -6.77 -9.47
C SER A 161 2.83 -5.53 -8.74
N PHE A 162 2.19 -5.10 -7.65
CA PHE A 162 2.65 -3.97 -6.84
C PHE A 162 3.52 -4.39 -5.64
N GLY A 163 3.53 -5.67 -5.28
CA GLY A 163 4.29 -6.19 -4.14
C GLY A 163 3.65 -5.93 -2.78
N TYR A 164 2.33 -5.77 -2.71
CA TYR A 164 1.60 -5.46 -1.48
C TYR A 164 1.72 -6.56 -0.42
N VAL A 165 1.71 -7.82 -0.84
CA VAL A 165 1.85 -8.95 0.09
C VAL A 165 3.24 -8.94 0.73
N ALA A 166 4.29 -8.80 -0.07
CA ALA A 166 5.64 -8.73 0.43
C ALA A 166 5.88 -7.47 1.29
N GLN A 167 5.29 -6.33 0.93
CA GLN A 167 5.33 -5.10 1.71
C GLN A 167 4.74 -5.30 3.10
N GLY A 168 3.52 -5.83 3.20
CA GLY A 168 2.83 -6.03 4.47
C GLY A 168 3.54 -7.02 5.40
N PHE A 169 3.96 -8.18 4.88
CA PHE A 169 4.71 -9.15 5.67
C PHE A 169 6.12 -8.64 6.02
N GLY A 170 6.76 -7.86 5.16
CA GLY A 170 8.02 -7.20 5.45
C GLY A 170 7.92 -6.22 6.61
N TYR A 171 6.86 -5.43 6.68
CA TYR A 171 6.59 -4.56 7.83
C TYR A 171 6.39 -5.35 9.12
N ALA A 172 5.59 -6.42 9.06
CA ALA A 172 5.33 -7.26 10.23
C ALA A 172 6.61 -7.94 10.75
N GLU A 173 7.46 -8.42 9.84
CA GLU A 173 8.76 -9.00 10.20
C GLU A 173 9.67 -7.98 10.87
N ALA A 174 9.75 -6.77 10.33
CA ALA A 174 10.57 -5.68 10.85
C ALA A 174 10.12 -5.19 12.25
N ASP A 175 8.82 -5.25 12.53
CA ASP A 175 8.22 -4.84 13.82
C ASP A 175 8.08 -6.01 14.81
N ASN A 176 8.52 -7.23 14.47
CA ASN A 176 8.27 -8.46 15.21
C ASN A 176 6.78 -8.67 15.53
N GLY A 177 5.91 -8.22 14.63
CA GLY A 177 4.47 -8.21 14.75
C GLY A 177 3.77 -9.17 13.79
N LYS A 178 2.46 -8.95 13.62
CA LYS A 178 1.61 -9.70 12.71
C LYS A 178 1.00 -8.75 11.67
N PHE A 179 1.07 -9.12 10.40
CA PHE A 179 0.34 -8.43 9.34
C PHE A 179 -1.11 -8.93 9.29
N ALA A 180 -2.06 -8.05 9.46
CA ALA A 180 -3.47 -8.42 9.48
C ALA A 180 -4.16 -8.24 8.12
N GLY A 181 -3.67 -7.33 7.28
CA GLY A 181 -4.24 -7.10 5.96
C GLY A 181 -4.27 -5.63 5.55
N TRP A 182 -5.21 -5.32 4.69
CA TRP A 182 -5.35 -3.98 4.12
C TRP A 182 -6.70 -3.38 4.50
N ILE A 183 -6.67 -2.09 4.85
CA ILE A 183 -7.86 -1.25 4.98
C ILE A 183 -7.95 -0.43 3.69
N ALA A 184 -8.93 -0.71 2.86
CA ALA A 184 -9.09 -0.03 1.58
C ALA A 184 -10.26 0.94 1.59
N VAL A 185 -10.05 2.11 1.01
CA VAL A 185 -11.09 3.11 0.75
C VAL A 185 -11.20 3.30 -0.75
N ASP A 186 -12.39 3.09 -1.31
CA ASP A 186 -12.68 3.44 -2.69
C ASP A 186 -12.74 4.97 -2.82
N LYS A 187 -11.78 5.53 -3.54
CA LYS A 187 -11.66 6.99 -3.73
C LYS A 187 -12.76 7.63 -4.58
N VAL A 188 -13.67 6.82 -5.15
CA VAL A 188 -14.79 7.32 -5.97
C VAL A 188 -16.10 7.22 -5.20
N SER A 189 -16.40 6.06 -4.60
CA SER A 189 -17.63 5.85 -3.83
C SER A 189 -17.54 6.26 -2.35
N GLY A 190 -16.32 6.28 -1.79
CA GLY A 190 -16.11 6.45 -0.34
C GLY A 190 -16.36 5.18 0.47
N GLU A 191 -16.61 4.04 -0.18
CA GLU A 191 -16.80 2.76 0.50
C GLU A 191 -15.51 2.24 1.12
N TRP A 192 -15.67 1.50 2.22
CA TRP A 192 -14.58 0.88 2.96
C TRP A 192 -14.62 -0.63 2.85
N SER A 193 -13.46 -1.23 2.79
CA SER A 193 -13.27 -2.68 2.88
C SER A 193 -12.08 -2.99 3.77
N VAL A 194 -12.13 -4.12 4.46
CA VAL A 194 -10.98 -4.71 5.15
C VAL A 194 -10.70 -6.07 4.53
N CYS A 195 -9.57 -6.16 3.86
CA CYS A 195 -9.07 -7.39 3.26
C CYS A 195 -8.14 -8.07 4.26
N ASP A 196 -8.70 -8.96 5.06
CA ASP A 196 -7.94 -9.67 6.10
C ASP A 196 -7.05 -10.76 5.50
N VAL A 197 -5.86 -10.91 6.08
CA VAL A 197 -5.01 -12.08 5.85
C VAL A 197 -5.51 -13.23 6.75
N PRO A 198 -5.85 -14.41 6.18
CA PRO A 198 -6.31 -15.53 6.96
C PRO A 198 -5.31 -15.97 8.02
N ASP A 199 -5.81 -16.47 9.16
CA ASP A 199 -4.97 -17.04 10.22
C ASP A 199 -4.55 -18.49 9.91
N GLY A 200 -3.59 -18.98 10.69
CA GLY A 200 -3.16 -20.38 10.65
C GLY A 200 -2.21 -20.74 9.51
N PRO A 201 -2.33 -21.92 8.90
CA PRO A 201 -1.36 -22.41 7.90
C PRO A 201 -1.25 -21.54 6.66
N GLU A 202 -2.33 -20.90 6.23
CA GLU A 202 -2.34 -19.96 5.10
C GLU A 202 -1.50 -18.73 5.40
N TYR A 203 -1.63 -18.16 6.60
CA TYR A 203 -0.79 -17.06 7.06
C TYR A 203 0.69 -17.40 6.95
N GLU A 204 1.09 -18.51 7.55
CA GLU A 204 2.50 -18.93 7.58
C GLU A 204 3.06 -19.24 6.19
N SER A 205 2.24 -19.79 5.32
CA SER A 205 2.61 -20.04 3.92
C SER A 205 2.84 -18.74 3.16
N ALA A 206 1.90 -17.80 3.26
CA ALA A 206 1.99 -16.51 2.62
C ALA A 206 3.16 -15.68 3.17
N ARG A 207 3.35 -15.67 4.50
CA ARG A 207 4.47 -15.00 5.15
C ARG A 207 5.81 -15.53 4.64
N ARG A 208 5.98 -16.85 4.61
CA ARG A 208 7.21 -17.48 4.12
C ARG A 208 7.47 -17.10 2.67
N SER A 209 6.48 -17.24 1.80
CA SER A 209 6.60 -16.88 0.39
C SER A 209 6.96 -15.41 0.19
N ALA A 210 6.35 -14.50 0.96
CA ALA A 210 6.63 -13.07 0.91
C ALA A 210 8.09 -12.75 1.33
N LEU A 211 8.56 -13.33 2.43
CA LEU A 211 9.92 -13.13 2.92
C LEU A 211 10.97 -13.76 2.00
N ASP A 212 10.67 -14.92 1.41
CA ASP A 212 11.54 -15.55 0.41
C ASP A 212 11.64 -14.68 -0.86
N LYS A 213 10.52 -14.09 -1.31
CA LYS A 213 10.51 -13.13 -2.43
C LYS A 213 11.35 -11.89 -2.12
N ILE A 214 11.20 -11.31 -0.93
CA ILE A 214 12.03 -10.17 -0.49
C ILE A 214 13.51 -10.55 -0.53
N ARG A 215 13.89 -11.68 0.06
CA ARG A 215 15.26 -12.16 0.08
C ARG A 215 15.82 -12.39 -1.33
N ALA A 216 15.05 -13.05 -2.20
CA ALA A 216 15.45 -13.30 -3.57
C ALA A 216 15.69 -12.00 -4.34
N ASN A 217 14.76 -11.05 -4.26
CA ASN A 217 14.89 -9.76 -4.93
C ASN A 217 16.11 -8.95 -4.42
N VAL A 218 16.32 -8.90 -3.09
CA VAL A 218 17.47 -8.21 -2.51
C VAL A 218 18.77 -8.85 -2.98
N THR A 219 18.85 -10.19 -2.94
CA THR A 219 20.04 -10.92 -3.37
C THR A 219 20.36 -10.66 -4.83
N ALA A 220 19.36 -10.77 -5.71
CA ALA A 220 19.53 -10.54 -7.14
C ALA A 220 20.01 -9.12 -7.46
N LEU A 221 19.44 -8.11 -6.78
CA LEU A 221 19.82 -6.71 -6.98
C LEU A 221 21.22 -6.40 -6.44
N THR A 222 21.62 -6.98 -5.31
CA THR A 222 22.93 -6.71 -4.69
C THR A 222 24.05 -7.47 -5.36
N GLN A 223 23.77 -8.65 -5.88
CA GLN A 223 24.73 -9.45 -6.65
C GLN A 223 24.79 -9.07 -8.13
N ASN A 224 24.00 -8.08 -8.55
CA ASN A 224 23.87 -7.67 -9.95
C ASN A 224 23.58 -8.86 -10.87
N GLU A 225 22.64 -9.71 -10.47
CA GLU A 225 22.23 -10.84 -11.30
C GLU A 225 21.79 -10.38 -12.69
N PRO A 226 22.08 -11.15 -13.75
CA PRO A 226 21.69 -10.78 -15.11
C PRO A 226 20.20 -10.52 -15.21
N PHE A 227 19.83 -9.51 -16.01
CA PHE A 227 18.43 -9.20 -16.26
C PHE A 227 17.71 -10.43 -16.81
N SER A 228 16.61 -10.78 -16.18
CA SER A 228 15.71 -11.86 -16.62
C SER A 228 14.31 -11.30 -16.77
N ARG A 229 13.78 -11.38 -17.98
CA ARG A 229 12.44 -10.90 -18.30
C ARG A 229 11.40 -11.73 -17.57
N CYS A 230 10.53 -11.06 -16.79
CA CYS A 230 9.49 -11.74 -16.02
C CYS A 230 8.09 -11.66 -16.63
N PHE A 231 7.92 -11.10 -17.80
CA PHE A 231 6.66 -11.13 -18.54
C PHE A 231 6.89 -11.52 -20.00
N THR A 232 5.88 -12.13 -20.57
CA THR A 232 5.83 -12.40 -22.01
C THR A 232 5.53 -11.11 -22.76
N ASP A 233 5.95 -11.01 -24.02
CA ASP A 233 5.44 -9.99 -24.92
C ASP A 233 3.95 -10.24 -25.08
N ILE A 234 3.16 -9.28 -24.62
CA ILE A 234 1.74 -9.28 -24.91
C ILE A 234 1.59 -8.47 -26.19
N ASP A 235 1.25 -9.16 -27.28
CA ASP A 235 0.87 -8.51 -28.54
C ASP A 235 -0.49 -7.78 -28.43
N GLU A 236 -1.03 -7.64 -27.22
CA GLU A 236 -2.29 -6.95 -26.98
C GLU A 236 -2.08 -5.44 -27.00
N VAL A 237 -2.54 -4.87 -28.08
CA VAL A 237 -2.64 -3.42 -28.21
C VAL A 237 -3.88 -2.96 -27.46
N TYR A 238 -3.67 -2.37 -26.29
CA TYR A 238 -4.76 -1.69 -25.58
C TYR A 238 -5.03 -0.31 -26.21
N TYR A 239 -6.27 -0.07 -26.55
CA TYR A 239 -6.71 1.25 -26.93
C TYR A 239 -7.42 1.93 -25.77
N ASN A 240 -7.04 3.16 -25.48
CA ASN A 240 -7.82 3.99 -24.57
C ASN A 240 -9.22 4.20 -25.18
N LYS A 241 -10.24 3.67 -24.53
CA LYS A 241 -11.63 3.74 -25.04
C LYS A 241 -12.15 5.18 -25.19
N THR A 242 -11.58 6.13 -24.44
CA THR A 242 -12.00 7.53 -24.45
C THR A 242 -11.25 8.34 -25.51
N THR A 243 -9.95 8.10 -25.70
CA THR A 243 -9.11 8.90 -26.58
C THR A 243 -8.76 8.19 -27.89
N GLY A 244 -9.01 6.89 -28.00
CA GLY A 244 -8.63 6.07 -29.15
C GLY A 244 -7.11 5.90 -29.33
N HIS A 245 -6.30 6.43 -28.42
CA HIS A 245 -4.84 6.29 -28.50
C HIS A 245 -4.38 4.88 -28.11
N LYS A 246 -3.40 4.40 -28.86
CA LYS A 246 -2.72 3.14 -28.56
C LYS A 246 -1.99 3.27 -27.22
N ILE A 247 -2.32 2.38 -26.27
CA ILE A 247 -1.58 2.24 -25.02
C ILE A 247 -0.64 1.05 -25.24
N LEU A 248 0.64 1.29 -25.20
CA LEU A 248 1.64 0.23 -25.12
C LEU A 248 1.65 -0.29 -23.69
N PRO A 249 1.70 -1.61 -23.46
CA PRO A 249 1.79 -2.18 -22.13
C PRO A 249 3.11 -1.80 -21.46
#